data_21849c0359c85f8ae6d490169591b6bc
#
_entry.id   21849c0359c85f8ae6d490169591b6bc
#
_cell.length_a   1.000
_cell.length_b   1.000
_cell.length_c   1.000
_cell.angle_alpha   90.00
_cell.angle_beta   90.00
_cell.angle_gamma   90.00
#
_symmetry.space_group_name_H-M   'P 1'
#
loop_
_entity.id
_entity.type
_entity.pdbx_description
1 polymer ?
#
loop_
_entity_poly.entity_id
_entity_poly.type
_entity_poly.pdbx_seq_one_letter_code
_entity_poly.pdbx_strand_id
1 'polypeptide(L)'
;MTKIQRYLFENQDIKYRDFQAKLMPTVDRDTFIGVRTPLLRAYAKEVAKSESKDAFLAELPHRYFDEYQLHAFIISLEKDFTRCIEEVERLLPFIDNWATCDQLSPKVFKKHRAVLRQYIDKWLGSDDEYTVRFGIKMVMEHFLDEDFDEGYMKKIAAIRSDKYYINMMAAWYFATALAKQYDTAVKYMENGSLDKWVHNKAIQKARESFRVSEEHKAYLKALKK
;
A
#
# COMPACT_ATOMS: atom_id res chain seq x y z
N MET A 1 -18.47 -9.92 -21.73
CA MET A 1 -17.12 -10.27 -21.18
C MET A 1 -16.06 -9.69 -22.11
N THR A 2 -15.21 -8.80 -21.58
CA THR A 2 -14.11 -8.18 -22.33
C THR A 2 -13.00 -9.20 -22.65
N LYS A 3 -12.04 -8.82 -23.53
CA LYS A 3 -10.86 -9.65 -23.80
C LYS A 3 -10.01 -9.87 -22.53
N ILE A 4 -9.89 -8.84 -21.70
CA ILE A 4 -9.17 -8.90 -20.43
C ILE A 4 -9.87 -9.86 -19.46
N GLN A 5 -11.18 -9.71 -19.26
CA GLN A 5 -11.94 -10.63 -18.39
C GLN A 5 -11.84 -12.08 -18.85
N ARG A 6 -11.89 -12.33 -20.17
CA ARG A 6 -11.73 -13.69 -20.70
C ARG A 6 -10.37 -14.27 -20.30
N TYR A 7 -9.28 -13.52 -20.49
CA TYR A 7 -7.95 -13.95 -20.10
C TYR A 7 -7.87 -14.27 -18.59
N LEU A 8 -8.48 -13.40 -17.74
CA LEU A 8 -8.49 -13.61 -16.29
C LEU A 8 -9.21 -14.90 -15.91
N PHE A 9 -10.37 -15.18 -16.50
CA PHE A 9 -11.12 -16.42 -16.25
C PHE A 9 -10.44 -17.68 -16.80
N GLU A 10 -9.79 -17.61 -17.95
CA GLU A 10 -8.99 -18.71 -18.51
C GLU A 10 -7.79 -19.08 -17.63
N ASN A 11 -7.33 -18.14 -16.80
CA ASN A 11 -6.19 -18.32 -15.89
C ASN A 11 -6.61 -18.37 -14.41
N GLN A 12 -7.87 -18.70 -14.14
CA GLN A 12 -8.41 -18.83 -12.80
C GLN A 12 -7.82 -20.02 -12.03
N ASP A 13 -7.43 -19.78 -10.77
CA ASP A 13 -7.13 -20.81 -9.78
C ASP A 13 -8.12 -20.70 -8.63
N ILE A 14 -9.04 -21.65 -8.56
CA ILE A 14 -10.13 -21.69 -7.56
C ILE A 14 -9.58 -21.76 -6.12
N LYS A 15 -8.50 -22.53 -5.90
CA LYS A 15 -7.90 -22.63 -4.56
C LYS A 15 -7.28 -21.31 -4.13
N TYR A 16 -6.64 -20.63 -5.05
CA TYR A 16 -6.05 -19.31 -4.81
C TYR A 16 -7.13 -18.25 -4.60
N ARG A 17 -8.21 -18.26 -5.38
CA ARG A 17 -9.38 -17.43 -5.18
C ARG A 17 -9.92 -17.55 -3.75
N ASP A 18 -10.17 -18.79 -3.31
CA ASP A 18 -10.75 -19.07 -1.99
C ASP A 18 -9.78 -18.67 -0.85
N PHE A 19 -8.48 -18.80 -1.09
CA PHE A 19 -7.46 -18.30 -0.17
C PHE A 19 -7.47 -16.79 -0.06
N GLN A 20 -7.48 -16.05 -1.18
CA GLN A 20 -7.50 -14.58 -1.19
C GLN A 20 -8.77 -14.03 -0.54
N ALA A 21 -9.94 -14.58 -0.87
CA ALA A 21 -11.21 -14.15 -0.29
C ALA A 21 -11.24 -14.28 1.25
N LYS A 22 -10.59 -15.32 1.81
CA LYS A 22 -10.45 -15.48 3.27
C LYS A 22 -9.57 -14.40 3.91
N LEU A 23 -8.59 -13.85 3.18
CA LEU A 23 -7.70 -12.80 3.69
C LEU A 23 -8.35 -11.42 3.64
N MET A 24 -9.41 -11.26 2.85
CA MET A 24 -10.12 -9.99 2.62
C MET A 24 -11.62 -10.17 2.82
N PRO A 25 -12.07 -10.42 4.06
CA PRO A 25 -13.47 -10.78 4.34
C PRO A 25 -14.46 -9.61 4.12
N THR A 26 -13.96 -8.39 3.91
CA THR A 26 -14.76 -7.20 3.61
C THR A 26 -15.04 -7.03 2.12
N VAL A 27 -14.36 -7.78 1.26
CA VAL A 27 -14.56 -7.78 -0.20
C VAL A 27 -15.50 -8.92 -0.57
N ASP A 28 -16.48 -8.63 -1.43
CA ASP A 28 -17.41 -9.65 -1.90
C ASP A 28 -16.67 -10.79 -2.60
N ARG A 29 -16.86 -12.01 -2.08
CA ARG A 29 -16.21 -13.22 -2.58
C ARG A 29 -16.44 -13.46 -4.08
N ASP A 30 -17.61 -13.09 -4.59
CA ASP A 30 -17.99 -13.33 -5.99
C ASP A 30 -17.25 -12.40 -6.97
N THR A 31 -16.54 -11.38 -6.44
CA THR A 31 -15.66 -10.52 -7.24
C THR A 31 -14.28 -11.13 -7.50
N PHE A 32 -13.88 -12.17 -6.75
CA PHE A 32 -12.58 -12.80 -6.94
C PHE A 32 -12.61 -13.81 -8.10
N ILE A 33 -11.75 -13.62 -9.08
CA ILE A 33 -11.46 -14.61 -10.11
C ILE A 33 -10.38 -15.57 -9.63
N GLY A 34 -9.30 -15.05 -9.02
CA GLY A 34 -8.22 -15.83 -8.43
C GLY A 34 -7.06 -16.09 -9.39
N VAL A 35 -6.65 -15.09 -10.14
CA VAL A 35 -5.45 -15.18 -10.97
C VAL A 35 -4.20 -15.01 -10.10
N ARG A 36 -3.25 -15.95 -10.21
CA ARG A 36 -2.00 -15.89 -9.44
C ARG A 36 -1.23 -14.60 -9.72
N THR A 37 -0.75 -13.91 -8.68
CA THR A 37 -0.06 -12.63 -8.76
C THR A 37 1.10 -12.58 -9.77
N PRO A 38 1.99 -13.59 -9.88
CA PRO A 38 3.04 -13.57 -10.90
C PRO A 38 2.51 -13.54 -12.33
N LEU A 39 1.44 -14.30 -12.60
CA LEU A 39 0.79 -14.35 -13.90
C LEU A 39 0.10 -13.03 -14.23
N LEU A 40 -0.61 -12.45 -13.23
CA LEU A 40 -1.27 -11.16 -13.37
C LEU A 40 -0.26 -10.02 -13.63
N ARG A 41 0.91 -10.05 -12.97
CA ARG A 41 2.01 -9.11 -13.24
C ARG A 41 2.62 -9.28 -14.63
N ALA A 42 2.71 -10.50 -15.15
CA ALA A 42 3.17 -10.74 -16.52
C ALA A 42 2.16 -10.17 -17.52
N TYR A 43 0.88 -10.44 -17.32
CA TYR A 43 -0.19 -9.93 -18.16
C TYR A 43 -0.30 -8.40 -18.12
N ALA A 44 -0.08 -7.77 -16.97
CA ALA A 44 -0.02 -6.30 -16.86
C ALA A 44 1.03 -5.68 -17.79
N LYS A 45 2.19 -6.34 -17.99
CA LYS A 45 3.23 -5.86 -18.92
C LYS A 45 2.80 -5.95 -20.38
N GLU A 46 1.97 -6.92 -20.73
CA GLU A 46 1.40 -7.08 -22.07
C GLU A 46 0.33 -6.02 -22.32
N VAL A 47 -0.64 -5.90 -21.39
CA VAL A 47 -1.72 -4.90 -21.49
C VAL A 47 -1.16 -3.48 -21.51
N ALA A 48 -0.14 -3.18 -20.70
CA ALA A 48 0.51 -1.85 -20.67
C ALA A 48 1.11 -1.41 -22.02
N LYS A 49 1.34 -2.35 -22.95
CA LYS A 49 1.85 -2.07 -24.30
C LYS A 49 0.78 -2.20 -25.39
N SER A 50 -0.42 -2.62 -25.04
CA SER A 50 -1.50 -2.87 -25.99
C SER A 50 -2.36 -1.61 -26.21
N GLU A 51 -3.05 -1.56 -27.34
CA GLU A 51 -4.03 -0.52 -27.65
C GLU A 51 -5.23 -0.51 -26.68
N SER A 52 -5.48 -1.61 -25.97
CA SER A 52 -6.57 -1.72 -25.00
C SER A 52 -6.26 -1.11 -23.65
N LYS A 53 -5.01 -0.65 -23.40
CA LYS A 53 -4.58 -0.09 -22.11
C LYS A 53 -5.50 1.03 -21.65
N ASP A 54 -5.66 2.05 -22.48
CA ASP A 54 -6.34 3.28 -22.08
C ASP A 54 -7.85 3.06 -21.89
N ALA A 55 -8.46 2.23 -22.72
CA ALA A 55 -9.84 1.83 -22.57
C ALA A 55 -10.08 1.06 -21.26
N PHE A 56 -9.17 0.14 -20.92
CA PHE A 56 -9.24 -0.61 -19.66
C PHE A 56 -9.06 0.29 -18.43
N LEU A 57 -8.07 1.21 -18.45
CA LEU A 57 -7.87 2.15 -17.34
C LEU A 57 -9.03 3.15 -17.17
N ALA A 58 -9.75 3.45 -18.26
CA ALA A 58 -10.93 4.31 -18.21
C ALA A 58 -12.18 3.60 -17.67
N GLU A 59 -12.21 2.25 -17.67
CA GLU A 59 -13.35 1.43 -17.26
C GLU A 59 -13.38 1.27 -15.72
N LEU A 60 -13.80 2.31 -15.00
CA LEU A 60 -14.01 2.31 -13.55
C LEU A 60 -15.48 2.62 -13.24
N PRO A 61 -16.07 1.94 -12.25
CA PRO A 61 -15.50 0.87 -11.41
C PRO A 61 -15.34 -0.46 -12.16
N HIS A 62 -14.31 -1.22 -11.84
CA HIS A 62 -14.16 -2.60 -12.30
C HIS A 62 -15.14 -3.53 -11.60
N ARG A 63 -15.45 -4.65 -12.24
CA ARG A 63 -16.36 -5.66 -11.67
C ARG A 63 -15.63 -6.64 -10.73
N TYR A 64 -14.39 -6.99 -11.06
CA TYR A 64 -13.66 -8.06 -10.38
C TYR A 64 -12.43 -7.53 -9.63
N PHE A 65 -12.15 -8.14 -8.49
CA PHE A 65 -10.94 -7.88 -7.70
C PHE A 65 -9.65 -7.98 -8.53
N ASP A 66 -9.55 -9.01 -9.37
CA ASP A 66 -8.37 -9.24 -10.22
C ASP A 66 -8.19 -8.14 -11.29
N GLU A 67 -9.26 -7.48 -11.72
CA GLU A 67 -9.18 -6.31 -12.60
C GLU A 67 -8.55 -5.11 -11.88
N TYR A 68 -8.92 -4.86 -10.61
CA TYR A 68 -8.28 -3.82 -9.79
C TYR A 68 -6.80 -4.10 -9.55
N GLN A 69 -6.44 -5.37 -9.30
CA GLN A 69 -5.03 -5.77 -9.18
C GLN A 69 -4.27 -5.52 -10.49
N LEU A 70 -4.85 -5.90 -11.63
CA LEU A 70 -4.28 -5.66 -12.95
C LEU A 70 -4.10 -4.16 -13.21
N HIS A 71 -5.10 -3.34 -12.89
CA HIS A 71 -5.08 -1.89 -13.02
C HIS A 71 -3.93 -1.28 -12.21
N ALA A 72 -3.81 -1.64 -10.93
CA ALA A 72 -2.73 -1.19 -10.06
C ALA A 72 -1.34 -1.57 -10.61
N PHE A 73 -1.18 -2.77 -11.19
CA PHE A 73 0.08 -3.18 -11.83
C PHE A 73 0.38 -2.38 -13.09
N ILE A 74 -0.62 -2.09 -13.94
CA ILE A 74 -0.43 -1.31 -15.17
C ILE A 74 0.01 0.11 -14.82
N ILE A 75 -0.66 0.80 -13.88
CA ILE A 75 -0.27 2.13 -13.41
C ILE A 75 1.16 2.11 -12.84
N SER A 76 1.50 1.07 -12.09
CA SER A 76 2.84 0.93 -11.49
C SER A 76 3.97 0.81 -12.53
N LEU A 77 3.65 0.52 -13.80
CA LEU A 77 4.58 0.47 -14.93
C LEU A 77 4.66 1.80 -15.71
N GLU A 78 3.78 2.77 -15.41
CA GLU A 78 3.78 4.07 -16.13
C GLU A 78 5.10 4.80 -15.87
N LYS A 79 5.61 5.45 -16.92
CA LYS A 79 6.90 6.16 -16.90
C LYS A 79 6.74 7.67 -16.86
N ASP A 80 5.63 8.19 -17.35
CA ASP A 80 5.28 9.59 -17.24
C ASP A 80 4.68 9.87 -15.86
N PHE A 81 5.26 10.82 -15.13
CA PHE A 81 4.85 11.12 -13.76
C PHE A 81 3.45 11.72 -13.71
N THR A 82 3.15 12.68 -14.60
CA THR A 82 1.86 13.40 -14.60
C THR A 82 0.73 12.42 -14.90
N ARG A 83 0.89 11.62 -15.94
CA ARG A 83 -0.09 10.60 -16.28
C ARG A 83 -0.24 9.55 -15.18
N CYS A 84 0.86 9.14 -14.55
CA CYS A 84 0.82 8.18 -13.45
C CYS A 84 0.02 8.71 -12.26
N ILE A 85 0.22 9.97 -11.87
CA ILE A 85 -0.54 10.61 -10.80
C ILE A 85 -2.02 10.70 -11.14
N GLU A 86 -2.38 11.11 -12.36
CA GLU A 86 -3.77 11.17 -12.80
C GLU A 86 -4.47 9.81 -12.69
N GLU A 87 -3.81 8.73 -13.12
CA GLU A 87 -4.36 7.39 -13.04
C GLU A 87 -4.43 6.87 -11.58
N VAL A 88 -3.44 7.19 -10.73
CA VAL A 88 -3.50 6.88 -9.29
C VAL A 88 -4.68 7.60 -8.64
N GLU A 89 -4.84 8.90 -8.87
CA GLU A 89 -5.95 9.69 -8.31
C GLU A 89 -7.33 9.17 -8.77
N ARG A 90 -7.42 8.64 -10.00
CA ARG A 90 -8.65 8.04 -10.52
C ARG A 90 -8.96 6.69 -9.90
N LEU A 91 -7.93 5.88 -9.60
CA LEU A 91 -8.10 4.54 -9.05
C LEU A 91 -8.38 4.55 -7.54
N LEU A 92 -7.71 5.44 -6.77
CA LEU A 92 -7.77 5.45 -5.30
C LEU A 92 -9.19 5.38 -4.72
N PRO A 93 -10.19 6.15 -5.22
CA PRO A 93 -11.55 6.09 -4.68
C PRO A 93 -12.26 4.74 -4.82
N PHE A 94 -11.74 3.84 -5.64
CA PHE A 94 -12.31 2.52 -5.91
C PHE A 94 -11.54 1.39 -5.21
N ILE A 95 -10.48 1.71 -4.47
CA ILE A 95 -9.71 0.71 -3.72
C ILE A 95 -10.41 0.45 -2.39
N ASP A 96 -10.91 -0.78 -2.21
CA ASP A 96 -11.65 -1.23 -1.05
C ASP A 96 -10.93 -2.31 -0.23
N ASN A 97 -9.64 -2.57 -0.56
CA ASN A 97 -8.87 -3.63 0.07
C ASN A 97 -7.36 -3.32 0.12
N TRP A 98 -6.72 -3.88 1.16
CA TRP A 98 -5.28 -3.71 1.37
C TRP A 98 -4.41 -4.32 0.26
N ALA A 99 -4.85 -5.42 -0.36
CA ALA A 99 -4.02 -6.11 -1.35
C ALA A 99 -3.85 -5.28 -2.63
N THR A 100 -4.90 -4.61 -3.12
CA THR A 100 -4.82 -3.67 -4.24
C THR A 100 -4.02 -2.43 -3.85
N CYS A 101 -4.30 -1.84 -2.69
CA CYS A 101 -3.60 -0.66 -2.18
C CYS A 101 -2.08 -0.90 -2.09
N ASP A 102 -1.66 -2.02 -1.49
CA ASP A 102 -0.25 -2.32 -1.25
C ASP A 102 0.51 -2.72 -2.54
N GLN A 103 -0.19 -3.23 -3.54
CA GLN A 103 0.37 -3.59 -4.84
C GLN A 103 0.55 -2.38 -5.77
N LEU A 104 -0.17 -1.30 -5.56
CA LEU A 104 -0.02 -0.05 -6.30
C LEU A 104 1.28 0.64 -5.87
N SER A 105 2.36 0.47 -6.64
CA SER A 105 3.71 0.98 -6.33
C SER A 105 4.38 1.53 -7.60
N PRO A 106 4.04 2.78 -7.99
CA PRO A 106 4.55 3.40 -9.21
C PRO A 106 6.05 3.67 -9.14
N LYS A 107 6.83 3.05 -10.03
CA LYS A 107 8.29 3.20 -10.05
C LYS A 107 8.76 4.60 -10.40
N VAL A 108 7.97 5.34 -11.18
CA VAL A 108 8.28 6.71 -11.61
C VAL A 108 8.37 7.67 -10.42
N PHE A 109 7.67 7.41 -9.33
CA PHE A 109 7.67 8.23 -8.13
C PHE A 109 9.06 8.41 -7.51
N LYS A 110 9.92 7.37 -7.60
CA LYS A 110 11.30 7.43 -7.11
C LYS A 110 12.12 8.59 -7.72
N LYS A 111 11.80 8.99 -8.94
CA LYS A 111 12.51 10.07 -9.64
C LYS A 111 11.89 11.46 -9.43
N HIS A 112 10.71 11.53 -8.82
CA HIS A 112 9.92 12.75 -8.69
C HIS A 112 9.51 13.05 -7.24
N ARG A 113 10.33 12.67 -6.27
CA ARG A 113 10.03 12.77 -4.83
C ARG A 113 9.67 14.20 -4.39
N ALA A 114 10.34 15.21 -4.95
CA ALA A 114 10.04 16.61 -4.61
C ALA A 114 8.58 16.98 -4.92
N VAL A 115 8.10 16.61 -6.10
CA VAL A 115 6.70 16.87 -6.52
C VAL A 115 5.73 15.90 -5.83
N LEU A 116 6.15 14.67 -5.57
CA LEU A 116 5.33 13.65 -4.90
C LEU A 116 4.86 14.09 -3.51
N ARG A 117 5.63 14.92 -2.80
CA ARG A 117 5.30 15.41 -1.45
C ARG A 117 3.92 16.04 -1.36
N GLN A 118 3.54 16.89 -2.32
CA GLN A 118 2.23 17.54 -2.31
C GLN A 118 1.06 16.55 -2.42
N TYR A 119 1.25 15.48 -3.19
CA TYR A 119 0.25 14.43 -3.34
C TYR A 119 0.17 13.55 -2.08
N ILE A 120 1.31 13.21 -1.48
CA ILE A 120 1.34 12.50 -0.20
C ILE A 120 0.60 13.30 0.88
N ASP A 121 0.84 14.61 0.97
CA ASP A 121 0.15 15.46 1.95
C ASP A 121 -1.38 15.47 1.71
N LYS A 122 -1.80 15.51 0.45
CA LYS A 122 -3.21 15.35 0.07
C LYS A 122 -3.78 14.01 0.51
N TRP A 123 -3.08 12.90 0.21
CA TRP A 123 -3.54 11.55 0.55
C TRP A 123 -3.59 11.30 2.05
N LEU A 124 -2.62 11.81 2.81
CA LEU A 124 -2.62 11.70 4.27
C LEU A 124 -3.77 12.49 4.93
N GLY A 125 -4.27 13.54 4.28
CA GLY A 125 -5.42 14.34 4.74
C GLY A 125 -6.78 13.86 4.22
N SER A 126 -6.86 12.72 3.55
CA SER A 126 -8.11 12.18 3.00
C SER A 126 -8.99 11.54 4.09
N ASP A 127 -10.31 11.53 3.87
CA ASP A 127 -11.28 10.77 4.68
C ASP A 127 -11.40 9.30 4.25
N ASP A 128 -10.87 8.96 3.06
CA ASP A 128 -10.89 7.61 2.53
C ASP A 128 -9.79 6.73 3.14
N GLU A 129 -10.17 5.55 3.65
CA GLU A 129 -9.27 4.65 4.37
C GLU A 129 -8.07 4.20 3.55
N TYR A 130 -8.29 3.80 2.31
CA TYR A 130 -7.23 3.26 1.48
C TYR A 130 -6.39 4.34 0.81
N THR A 131 -6.95 5.53 0.62
CA THR A 131 -6.19 6.71 0.20
C THR A 131 -5.18 7.14 1.27
N VAL A 132 -5.61 7.20 2.55
CA VAL A 132 -4.68 7.46 3.68
C VAL A 132 -3.65 6.35 3.80
N ARG A 133 -4.08 5.07 3.72
CA ARG A 133 -3.16 3.92 3.72
C ARG A 133 -2.11 4.03 2.62
N PHE A 134 -2.52 4.38 1.40
CA PHE A 134 -1.62 4.60 0.27
C PHE A 134 -0.64 5.74 0.54
N GLY A 135 -1.10 6.87 1.08
CA GLY A 135 -0.24 7.99 1.48
C GLY A 135 0.85 7.58 2.47
N ILE A 136 0.50 6.86 3.55
CA ILE A 136 1.47 6.33 4.53
C ILE A 136 2.46 5.38 3.85
N LYS A 137 1.97 4.50 2.96
CA LYS A 137 2.81 3.58 2.19
C LYS A 137 3.81 4.33 1.31
N MET A 138 3.39 5.41 0.63
CA MET A 138 4.28 6.20 -0.20
C MET A 138 5.38 6.90 0.62
N VAL A 139 5.07 7.37 1.84
CA VAL A 139 6.09 7.84 2.77
C VAL A 139 7.07 6.72 3.12
N MET A 140 6.56 5.52 3.44
CA MET A 140 7.39 4.36 3.80
C MET A 140 8.33 3.93 2.67
N GLU A 141 7.88 4.00 1.41
CA GLU A 141 8.65 3.57 0.24
C GLU A 141 9.69 4.61 -0.21
N HIS A 142 9.41 5.89 -0.03
CA HIS A 142 10.19 6.96 -0.66
C HIS A 142 10.92 7.89 0.32
N PHE A 143 10.54 7.91 1.61
CA PHE A 143 11.04 8.88 2.60
C PHE A 143 11.51 8.24 3.92
N LEU A 144 11.98 7.00 3.88
CA LEU A 144 12.63 6.32 5.01
C LEU A 144 14.10 5.95 4.76
N ASP A 145 14.63 6.22 3.57
CA ASP A 145 16.03 5.98 3.22
C ASP A 145 16.77 7.32 3.02
N GLU A 146 17.41 7.53 1.87
CA GLU A 146 18.22 8.71 1.54
C GLU A 146 17.48 10.04 1.68
N ASP A 147 16.17 10.06 1.35
CA ASP A 147 15.30 11.24 1.47
C ASP A 147 14.49 11.22 2.78
N PHE A 148 15.02 10.63 3.85
CA PHE A 148 14.33 10.57 5.13
C PHE A 148 13.88 11.97 5.59
N ASP A 149 12.61 12.04 6.02
CA ASP A 149 11.99 13.27 6.49
C ASP A 149 11.18 13.00 7.77
N GLU A 150 11.71 13.48 8.91
CA GLU A 150 11.03 13.36 10.21
C GLU A 150 9.68 14.08 10.25
N GLY A 151 9.45 15.08 9.38
CA GLY A 151 8.16 15.77 9.26
C GLY A 151 7.03 14.81 8.90
N TYR A 152 7.29 13.84 8.03
CA TYR A 152 6.32 12.78 7.74
C TYR A 152 6.11 11.82 8.92
N MET A 153 7.18 11.50 9.65
CA MET A 153 7.06 10.67 10.85
C MET A 153 6.14 11.34 11.88
N LYS A 154 6.27 12.67 12.07
CA LYS A 154 5.39 13.47 12.92
C LYS A 154 3.94 13.45 12.43
N LYS A 155 3.72 13.65 11.13
CA LYS A 155 2.38 13.61 10.53
C LYS A 155 1.71 12.25 10.75
N ILE A 156 2.42 11.14 10.49
CA ILE A 156 1.88 9.79 10.67
C ILE A 156 1.66 9.48 12.15
N ALA A 157 2.55 9.92 13.06
CA ALA A 157 2.37 9.78 14.49
C ALA A 157 1.12 10.51 15.04
N ALA A 158 0.71 11.58 14.36
CA ALA A 158 -0.46 12.38 14.74
C ALA A 158 -1.79 11.78 14.25
N ILE A 159 -1.77 10.81 13.33
CA ILE A 159 -3.00 10.17 12.84
C ILE A 159 -3.75 9.52 14.00
N ARG A 160 -5.05 9.82 14.09
CA ARG A 160 -6.00 9.17 15.00
C ARG A 160 -7.16 8.67 14.15
N SER A 161 -7.37 7.36 14.17
CA SER A 161 -8.40 6.72 13.34
C SER A 161 -8.97 5.49 14.06
N ASP A 162 -10.23 5.20 13.83
CA ASP A 162 -10.89 3.94 14.20
C ASP A 162 -10.75 2.86 13.10
N LYS A 163 -10.25 3.26 11.91
CA LYS A 163 -10.11 2.38 10.75
C LYS A 163 -8.88 1.49 10.88
N TYR A 164 -9.13 0.18 10.87
CA TYR A 164 -8.11 -0.85 11.09
C TYR A 164 -6.94 -0.77 10.10
N TYR A 165 -7.22 -0.57 8.82
CA TYR A 165 -6.19 -0.61 7.78
C TYR A 165 -5.31 0.64 7.75
N ILE A 166 -5.81 1.80 8.21
CA ILE A 166 -4.97 2.99 8.46
C ILE A 166 -4.01 2.70 9.60
N ASN A 167 -4.54 2.25 10.74
CA ASN A 167 -3.75 1.96 11.94
C ASN A 167 -2.70 0.87 11.68
N MET A 168 -3.05 -0.16 10.91
CA MET A 168 -2.12 -1.22 10.52
C MET A 168 -0.97 -0.70 9.64
N MET A 169 -1.25 0.22 8.71
CA MET A 169 -0.21 0.80 7.86
C MET A 169 0.68 1.75 8.67
N ALA A 170 0.13 2.56 9.58
CA ALA A 170 0.91 3.39 10.49
C ALA A 170 1.83 2.54 11.36
N ALA A 171 1.33 1.41 11.90
CA ALA A 171 2.15 0.47 12.65
C ALA A 171 3.26 -0.17 11.80
N TRP A 172 2.98 -0.50 10.54
CA TRP A 172 3.98 -1.03 9.62
C TRP A 172 5.03 0.03 9.25
N TYR A 173 4.61 1.27 9.04
CA TYR A 173 5.51 2.40 8.83
C TYR A 173 6.50 2.53 10.00
N PHE A 174 6.01 2.59 11.26
CA PHE A 174 6.88 2.72 12.43
C PHE A 174 7.78 1.49 12.64
N ALA A 175 7.28 0.29 12.39
CA ALA A 175 8.12 -0.92 12.43
C ALA A 175 9.26 -0.87 11.39
N THR A 176 8.99 -0.33 10.20
CA THR A 176 10.00 -0.15 9.15
C THR A 176 10.96 0.98 9.52
N ALA A 177 10.45 2.07 10.09
CA ALA A 177 11.27 3.18 10.59
C ALA A 177 12.22 2.74 11.73
N LEU A 178 11.76 1.89 12.65
CA LEU A 178 12.60 1.29 13.69
C LEU A 178 13.72 0.40 13.13
N ALA A 179 13.58 -0.11 11.90
CA ALA A 179 14.63 -0.87 11.23
C ALA A 179 15.60 0.01 10.42
N LYS A 180 15.18 1.20 9.96
CA LYS A 180 15.94 2.05 9.04
C LYS A 180 16.45 3.35 9.70
N GLN A 181 15.68 3.90 10.64
CA GLN A 181 15.90 5.21 11.28
C GLN A 181 15.69 5.08 12.79
N TYR A 182 16.38 4.11 13.42
CA TYR A 182 16.12 3.67 14.79
C TYR A 182 16.15 4.83 15.79
N ASP A 183 17.22 5.64 15.80
CA ASP A 183 17.45 6.70 16.79
C ASP A 183 16.37 7.79 16.77
N THR A 184 15.72 7.99 15.62
CA THR A 184 14.60 8.92 15.51
C THR A 184 13.29 8.22 15.84
N ALA A 185 13.06 7.02 15.31
CA ALA A 185 11.79 6.32 15.47
C ALA A 185 11.54 5.84 16.91
N VAL A 186 12.58 5.46 17.65
CA VAL A 186 12.47 4.98 19.04
C VAL A 186 11.92 6.07 19.96
N LYS A 187 12.23 7.34 19.71
CA LYS A 187 11.71 8.48 20.49
C LYS A 187 10.18 8.56 20.48
N TYR A 188 9.55 8.15 19.38
CA TYR A 188 8.07 8.09 19.26
C TYR A 188 7.47 6.94 20.08
N MET A 189 8.26 5.89 20.33
CA MET A 189 7.86 4.83 21.27
C MET A 189 8.00 5.30 22.71
N GLU A 190 9.08 5.98 23.05
CA GLU A 190 9.40 6.45 24.42
C GLU A 190 8.43 7.54 24.89
N ASN A 191 8.17 8.53 24.07
CA ASN A 191 7.34 9.69 24.42
C ASN A 191 5.83 9.46 24.32
N GLY A 192 5.42 8.30 23.82
CA GLY A 192 4.01 7.95 23.71
C GLY A 192 3.22 8.73 22.65
N SER A 193 3.86 9.23 21.60
CA SER A 193 3.23 10.02 20.53
C SER A 193 2.16 9.28 19.76
N LEU A 194 2.25 7.94 19.69
CA LEU A 194 1.34 7.10 18.91
C LEU A 194 0.09 6.71 19.70
N ASP A 195 -1.00 6.47 18.96
CA ASP A 195 -2.13 5.71 19.51
C ASP A 195 -1.65 4.39 20.13
N LYS A 196 -2.27 3.97 21.24
CA LYS A 196 -1.85 2.78 22.00
C LYS A 196 -1.81 1.51 21.14
N TRP A 197 -2.81 1.31 20.28
CA TRP A 197 -2.87 0.12 19.43
C TRP A 197 -1.76 0.16 18.37
N VAL A 198 -1.57 1.30 17.71
CA VAL A 198 -0.51 1.51 16.69
C VAL A 198 0.86 1.31 17.32
N HIS A 199 1.10 1.88 18.51
CA HIS A 199 2.32 1.73 19.27
C HIS A 199 2.67 0.25 19.52
N ASN A 200 1.74 -0.50 20.14
CA ASN A 200 1.96 -1.90 20.48
C ASN A 200 2.13 -2.77 19.23
N LYS A 201 1.37 -2.47 18.15
CA LYS A 201 1.45 -3.19 16.89
C LYS A 201 2.77 -2.89 16.15
N ALA A 202 3.27 -1.66 16.19
CA ALA A 202 4.57 -1.29 15.62
C ALA A 202 5.71 -2.05 16.33
N ILE A 203 5.71 -2.09 17.68
CA ILE A 203 6.67 -2.86 18.46
C ILE A 203 6.58 -4.36 18.11
N GLN A 204 5.38 -4.91 18.01
CA GLN A 204 5.19 -6.31 17.62
C GLN A 204 5.87 -6.59 16.27
N LYS A 205 5.55 -5.80 15.24
CA LYS A 205 6.10 -5.97 13.88
C LYS A 205 7.61 -5.72 13.83
N ALA A 206 8.13 -4.74 14.57
CA ALA A 206 9.57 -4.49 14.64
C ALA A 206 10.32 -5.70 15.24
N ARG A 207 9.76 -6.33 16.28
CA ARG A 207 10.33 -7.53 16.90
C ARG A 207 10.26 -8.79 16.01
N GLU A 208 9.34 -8.86 15.09
CA GLU A 208 9.23 -9.92 14.07
C GLU A 208 10.24 -9.71 12.93
N SER A 209 10.79 -8.51 12.79
CA SER A 209 11.72 -8.16 11.70
C SER A 209 13.13 -8.68 11.94
N PHE A 210 13.73 -9.31 10.93
CA PHE A 210 15.17 -9.69 10.94
C PHE A 210 16.11 -8.48 10.79
N ARG A 211 15.59 -7.29 10.45
CA ARG A 211 16.37 -6.07 10.28
C ARG A 211 16.57 -5.27 11.57
N VAL A 212 15.88 -5.63 12.64
CA VAL A 212 16.01 -5.02 13.96
C VAL A 212 16.90 -5.92 14.82
N SER A 213 17.91 -5.34 15.48
CA SER A 213 18.84 -6.09 16.34
C SER A 213 18.13 -6.70 17.57
N GLU A 214 18.69 -7.76 18.13
CA GLU A 214 18.12 -8.40 19.32
C GLU A 214 18.12 -7.44 20.54
N GLU A 215 19.14 -6.59 20.67
CA GLU A 215 19.19 -5.54 21.68
C GLU A 215 18.02 -4.56 21.54
N HIS A 216 17.80 -4.03 20.32
CA HIS A 216 16.66 -3.13 20.05
C HIS A 216 15.32 -3.84 20.27
N LYS A 217 15.19 -5.12 19.91
CA LYS A 217 13.97 -5.90 20.17
C LYS A 217 13.68 -6.05 21.67
N ALA A 218 14.73 -6.27 22.49
CA ALA A 218 14.59 -6.37 23.94
C ALA A 218 14.16 -5.03 24.54
N TYR A 219 14.79 -3.93 24.12
CA TYR A 219 14.41 -2.59 24.56
C TYR A 219 12.96 -2.24 24.17
N LEU A 220 12.59 -2.44 22.91
CA LEU A 220 11.23 -2.19 22.43
C LEU A 220 10.17 -3.02 23.17
N LYS A 221 10.52 -4.24 23.62
CA LYS A 221 9.61 -5.07 24.43
C LYS A 221 9.25 -4.39 25.75
N ALA A 222 10.20 -3.69 26.38
CA ALA A 222 9.98 -2.99 27.64
C ALA A 222 9.10 -1.73 27.48
N LEU A 223 8.99 -1.17 26.26
CA LEU A 223 8.20 0.02 25.97
C LEU A 223 6.72 -0.29 25.63
N LYS A 224 6.28 -1.54 25.65
CA LYS A 224 4.85 -1.88 25.43
C LYS A 224 3.95 -1.27 26.51
N LYS A 225 2.74 -0.81 26.08
CA LYS A 225 1.72 -0.17 26.92
C LYS A 225 0.52 -1.10 27.18
#